data_9be5c5b624e7f8f62ed199c6144a9870
#
_entry.id   9be5c5b624e7f8f62ed199c6144a9870
#
_cell.length_a   1.000
_cell.length_b   1.000
_cell.length_c   1.000
_cell.angle_alpha   90.00
_cell.angle_beta   90.00
_cell.angle_gamma   90.00
#
_symmetry.space_group_name_H-M   'P 1'
#
loop_
_entity.id
_entity.type
_entity.pdbx_description
1 polymer ?
#
loop_
_entity_poly.entity_id
_entity_poly.type
_entity_poly.pdbx_seq_one_letter_code
_entity_poly.pdbx_strand_id
1 'polypeptide(L)'
;MAILLTNGKYYIAHDKRGKVIKVTDIEQAQDFYSVERAINQRNKTPGKCAGYYYIDTEKNKSKIKRKNYSDEERKIIYNKSGGRCELCGMRLSFMDMTLDHIIPLSMGGEDSMENLQTACYACNQFKSNILPDDFMDRIIKIFLYQTEKKCSKDMKLRIIHKLVEVL
;
A
#
# COMPACT_ATOMS: atom_id res chain seq x y z
N MET A 1 -12.62 5.05 19.91
CA MET A 1 -11.81 5.20 18.66
C MET A 1 -10.40 4.78 18.98
N ALA A 2 -9.93 3.67 18.40
CA ALA A 2 -8.55 3.23 18.59
C ALA A 2 -7.88 3.06 17.23
N ILE A 3 -6.63 3.49 17.12
CA ILE A 3 -5.78 3.31 15.93
C ILE A 3 -4.82 2.16 16.23
N LEU A 4 -4.99 1.04 15.54
CA LEU A 4 -4.22 -0.18 15.75
C LEU A 4 -3.33 -0.48 14.55
N LEU A 5 -2.21 -1.19 14.77
CA LEU A 5 -1.38 -1.76 13.69
C LEU A 5 -1.66 -3.26 13.55
N THR A 6 -1.98 -3.71 12.34
CA THR A 6 -2.24 -5.12 12.02
C THR A 6 -1.71 -5.50 10.64
N ASN A 7 -1.47 -6.79 10.44
CA ASN A 7 -1.21 -7.38 9.13
C ASN A 7 -2.35 -8.33 8.68
N GLY A 8 -3.54 -8.20 9.31
CA GLY A 8 -4.69 -9.06 9.09
C GLY A 8 -4.70 -10.33 9.92
N LYS A 9 -3.56 -10.75 10.49
CA LYS A 9 -3.44 -11.96 11.34
C LYS A 9 -3.03 -11.61 12.77
N TYR A 10 -2.17 -10.62 12.93
CA TYR A 10 -1.63 -10.18 14.22
C TYR A 10 -1.79 -8.69 14.38
N TYR A 11 -1.86 -8.24 15.64
CA TYR A 11 -1.80 -6.84 16.04
C TYR A 11 -0.49 -6.55 16.74
N ILE A 12 -0.06 -5.28 16.72
CA ILE A 12 1.10 -4.81 17.48
C ILE A 12 0.65 -4.41 18.88
N ALA A 13 1.40 -4.86 19.87
CA ALA A 13 1.28 -4.47 21.27
C ALA A 13 2.68 -4.21 21.87
N HIS A 14 2.72 -3.73 23.10
CA HIS A 14 3.96 -3.59 23.87
C HIS A 14 3.89 -4.44 25.14
N ASP A 15 4.99 -5.14 25.45
CA ASP A 15 5.11 -5.84 26.73
C ASP A 15 5.35 -4.85 27.89
N LYS A 16 5.41 -5.35 29.13
CA LYS A 16 5.65 -4.54 30.34
C LYS A 16 6.98 -3.78 30.33
N ARG A 17 7.92 -4.14 29.43
CA ARG A 17 9.21 -3.47 29.23
C ARG A 17 9.22 -2.52 28.05
N GLY A 18 8.05 -2.27 27.42
CA GLY A 18 7.92 -1.42 26.24
C GLY A 18 8.43 -2.06 24.95
N LYS A 19 8.72 -3.36 24.94
CA LYS A 19 9.18 -4.06 23.74
C LYS A 19 7.99 -4.43 22.85
N VAL A 20 8.11 -4.18 21.54
CA VAL A 20 7.10 -4.53 20.54
C VAL A 20 6.90 -6.04 20.48
N ILE A 21 5.66 -6.48 20.66
CA ILE A 21 5.21 -7.87 20.55
C ILE A 21 4.05 -7.97 19.57
N LYS A 22 3.75 -9.20 19.11
CA LYS A 22 2.62 -9.51 18.25
C LYS A 22 1.57 -10.27 19.05
N VAL A 23 0.31 -9.84 18.97
CA VAL A 23 -0.83 -10.46 19.63
C VAL A 23 -1.88 -10.84 18.59
N THR A 24 -2.68 -11.87 18.88
CA THR A 24 -3.78 -12.31 18.01
C THR A 24 -5.09 -11.65 18.36
N ASP A 25 -5.23 -11.23 19.61
CA ASP A 25 -6.44 -10.61 20.14
C ASP A 25 -6.39 -9.09 19.96
N ILE A 26 -7.45 -8.53 19.38
CA ILE A 26 -7.60 -7.10 19.17
C ILE A 26 -7.69 -6.33 20.49
N GLU A 27 -8.21 -6.94 21.55
CA GLU A 27 -8.31 -6.30 22.86
C GLU A 27 -6.95 -6.09 23.55
N GLN A 28 -5.95 -6.88 23.15
CA GLN A 28 -4.57 -6.76 23.62
C GLN A 28 -3.72 -5.83 22.75
N ALA A 29 -4.28 -5.34 21.63
CA ALA A 29 -3.57 -4.49 20.70
C ALA A 29 -3.27 -3.12 21.31
N GLN A 30 -2.11 -2.55 20.97
CA GLN A 30 -1.74 -1.19 21.36
C GLN A 30 -2.60 -0.18 20.58
N ASP A 31 -3.30 0.71 21.32
CA ASP A 31 -3.86 1.91 20.72
C ASP A 31 -2.76 2.97 20.54
N PHE A 32 -2.58 3.42 19.31
CA PHE A 32 -1.62 4.46 18.97
C PHE A 32 -2.24 5.87 19.02
N TYR A 33 -3.55 5.99 19.28
CA TYR A 33 -4.31 7.24 19.38
C TYR A 33 -4.30 8.13 18.14
N SER A 34 -3.35 7.96 17.23
CA SER A 34 -3.29 8.68 15.95
C SER A 34 -2.58 7.85 14.87
N VAL A 35 -2.95 8.13 13.61
CA VAL A 35 -2.34 7.50 12.44
C VAL A 35 -0.84 7.78 12.37
N GLU A 36 -0.44 9.02 12.67
CA GLU A 36 0.97 9.44 12.67
C GLU A 36 1.81 8.61 13.66
N ARG A 37 1.30 8.39 14.89
CA ARG A 37 1.99 7.55 15.88
C ARG A 37 2.09 6.09 15.44
N ALA A 38 1.06 5.55 14.81
CA ALA A 38 1.09 4.20 14.27
C ALA A 38 2.13 4.06 13.15
N ILE A 39 2.18 5.00 12.21
CA ILE A 39 3.19 5.04 11.14
C ILE A 39 4.61 5.18 11.72
N ASN A 40 4.80 6.08 12.68
CA ASN A 40 6.08 6.26 13.36
C ASN A 40 6.54 4.98 14.08
N GLN A 41 5.63 4.25 14.72
CA GLN A 41 5.96 2.95 15.32
C GLN A 41 6.38 1.92 14.27
N ARG A 42 5.67 1.85 13.16
CA ARG A 42 6.02 0.96 12.04
C ARG A 42 7.43 1.24 11.52
N ASN A 43 7.75 2.51 11.32
CA ASN A 43 9.04 2.95 10.79
C ASN A 43 10.20 2.74 11.78
N LYS A 44 9.93 2.89 13.10
CA LYS A 44 10.93 2.64 14.15
C LYS A 44 11.30 1.16 14.30
N THR A 45 10.40 0.25 13.96
CA THR A 45 10.62 -1.19 14.13
C THR A 45 10.30 -1.98 12.86
N PRO A 46 10.98 -1.71 11.73
CA PRO A 46 10.64 -2.31 10.44
C PRO A 46 10.74 -3.83 10.45
N GLY A 47 11.70 -4.42 11.17
CA GLY A 47 11.83 -5.88 11.27
C GLY A 47 10.65 -6.59 11.94
N LYS A 48 9.85 -5.89 12.76
CA LYS A 48 8.67 -6.44 13.43
C LYS A 48 7.35 -6.02 12.80
N CYS A 49 7.33 -4.83 12.20
CA CYS A 49 6.13 -4.19 11.66
C CYS A 49 6.08 -4.18 10.12
N ALA A 50 7.00 -4.88 9.43
CA ALA A 50 6.95 -5.03 7.98
C ALA A 50 5.62 -5.68 7.55
N GLY A 51 4.91 -5.05 6.61
CA GLY A 51 3.61 -5.50 6.14
C GLY A 51 2.44 -5.21 7.10
N TYR A 52 2.67 -4.45 8.18
CA TYR A 52 1.60 -3.96 9.05
C TYR A 52 1.05 -2.63 8.54
N TYR A 53 -0.26 -2.47 8.63
CA TYR A 53 -1.01 -1.26 8.32
C TYR A 53 -1.86 -0.84 9.52
N TYR A 54 -2.19 0.44 9.59
CA TYR A 54 -3.08 0.90 10.66
C TYR A 54 -4.55 0.66 10.30
N ILE A 55 -5.36 0.42 11.32
CA ILE A 55 -6.81 0.37 11.24
C ILE A 55 -7.42 1.31 12.27
N ASP A 56 -8.51 1.96 11.89
CA ASP A 56 -9.38 2.70 12.79
C ASP A 56 -10.55 1.79 13.18
N THR A 57 -10.66 1.45 14.47
CA THR A 57 -11.66 0.47 14.94
C THR A 57 -13.10 0.92 14.76
N GLU A 58 -13.38 2.22 14.69
CA GLU A 58 -14.71 2.72 14.45
C GLU A 58 -15.05 2.78 12.96
N LYS A 59 -14.10 3.20 12.12
CA LYS A 59 -14.29 3.21 10.65
C LYS A 59 -14.42 1.81 10.06
N ASN A 60 -13.78 0.80 10.65
CA ASN A 60 -13.87 -0.59 10.18
C ASN A 60 -15.13 -1.36 10.62
N LYS A 61 -15.98 -0.81 11.49
CA LYS A 61 -17.25 -1.47 11.90
C LYS A 61 -18.33 -1.43 10.82
N SER A 62 -18.25 -0.56 9.86
CA SER A 62 -19.13 -0.57 8.69
C SER A 62 -18.43 -1.31 7.54
N LYS A 63 -19.08 -2.33 6.97
CA LYS A 63 -18.68 -2.84 5.63
C LYS A 63 -18.70 -1.63 4.70
N ILE A 64 -17.53 -1.15 4.29
CA ILE A 64 -17.42 -0.02 3.38
C ILE A 64 -18.14 -0.42 2.10
N LYS A 65 -19.33 0.16 1.89
CA LYS A 65 -20.12 -0.06 0.69
C LYS A 65 -19.41 0.73 -0.41
N ARG A 66 -18.73 0.03 -1.33
CA ARG A 66 -18.04 0.69 -2.44
C ARG A 66 -19.04 1.48 -3.26
N LYS A 67 -18.72 2.74 -3.55
CA LYS A 67 -19.51 3.59 -4.43
C LYS A 67 -19.38 3.07 -5.87
N ASN A 68 -20.50 3.04 -6.60
CA ASN A 68 -20.45 2.86 -8.04
C ASN A 68 -20.24 4.23 -8.70
N TYR A 69 -19.11 4.39 -9.38
CA TYR A 69 -18.77 5.61 -10.10
C TYR A 69 -19.39 5.59 -11.48
N SER A 70 -20.08 6.69 -11.85
CA SER A 70 -20.67 6.88 -13.17
C SER A 70 -19.59 6.97 -14.26
N ASP A 71 -19.98 6.83 -15.52
CA ASP A 71 -19.04 6.97 -16.64
C ASP A 71 -18.44 8.39 -16.73
N GLU A 72 -19.19 9.41 -16.31
CA GLU A 72 -18.69 10.79 -16.23
C GLU A 72 -17.59 10.92 -15.17
N GLU A 73 -17.82 10.39 -13.95
CA GLU A 73 -16.83 10.38 -12.89
C GLU A 73 -15.57 9.58 -13.30
N ARG A 74 -15.76 8.43 -13.95
CA ARG A 74 -14.68 7.61 -14.50
C ARG A 74 -13.88 8.35 -15.58
N LYS A 75 -14.55 9.10 -16.47
CA LYS A 75 -13.89 9.93 -17.50
C LYS A 75 -13.05 11.04 -16.88
N ILE A 76 -13.52 11.66 -15.79
CA ILE A 76 -12.72 12.69 -15.09
C ILE A 76 -11.41 12.09 -14.59
N ILE A 77 -11.46 10.93 -13.93
CA ILE A 77 -10.26 10.26 -13.41
C ILE A 77 -9.35 9.82 -14.55
N TYR A 78 -9.90 9.26 -15.63
CA TYR A 78 -9.17 8.87 -16.83
C TYR A 78 -8.44 10.05 -17.49
N ASN A 79 -9.12 11.18 -17.64
CA ASN A 79 -8.54 12.38 -18.23
C ASN A 79 -7.44 12.99 -17.35
N LYS A 80 -7.61 12.94 -16.02
CA LYS A 80 -6.59 13.38 -15.05
C LYS A 80 -5.27 12.61 -15.22
N SER A 81 -5.33 11.31 -15.55
CA SER A 81 -4.16 10.48 -15.82
C SER A 81 -3.59 10.61 -17.25
N GLY A 82 -4.22 11.41 -18.12
CA GLY A 82 -3.87 11.48 -19.54
C GLY A 82 -4.02 10.16 -20.28
N GLY A 83 -4.98 9.29 -19.86
CA GLY A 83 -5.22 7.97 -20.45
C GLY A 83 -4.10 6.98 -20.18
N ARG A 84 -3.40 7.11 -19.05
CA ARG A 84 -2.30 6.22 -18.64
C ARG A 84 -2.57 5.56 -17.30
N CYS A 85 -2.00 4.38 -17.12
CA CYS A 85 -1.91 3.74 -15.82
C CYS A 85 -0.97 4.55 -14.92
N GLU A 86 -1.44 5.05 -13.79
CA GLU A 86 -0.66 5.83 -12.83
C GLU A 86 0.47 5.01 -12.17
N LEU A 87 0.40 3.66 -12.23
CA LEU A 87 1.38 2.78 -11.62
C LEU A 87 2.52 2.37 -12.57
N CYS A 88 2.26 2.15 -13.85
CA CYS A 88 3.28 1.71 -14.81
C CYS A 88 3.42 2.58 -16.06
N GLY A 89 2.64 3.65 -16.20
CA GLY A 89 2.70 4.57 -17.33
C GLY A 89 2.13 4.04 -18.66
N MET A 90 1.66 2.79 -18.71
CA MET A 90 1.11 2.21 -19.95
C MET A 90 -0.14 2.99 -20.41
N ARG A 91 -0.23 3.28 -21.72
CA ARG A 91 -1.45 3.86 -22.30
C ARG A 91 -2.61 2.88 -22.20
N LEU A 92 -3.78 3.39 -21.82
CA LEU A 92 -5.01 2.64 -21.66
C LEU A 92 -6.11 3.26 -22.50
N SER A 93 -7.00 2.43 -23.05
CA SER A 93 -8.30 2.92 -23.51
C SER A 93 -9.20 3.14 -22.28
N PHE A 94 -10.23 3.96 -22.45
CA PHE A 94 -11.22 4.15 -21.37
C PHE A 94 -11.92 2.84 -20.97
N MET A 95 -12.09 1.92 -21.91
CA MET A 95 -12.73 0.62 -21.66
C MET A 95 -11.85 -0.36 -20.89
N ASP A 96 -10.51 -0.24 -21.03
CA ASP A 96 -9.53 -1.16 -20.41
C ASP A 96 -9.04 -0.66 -19.04
N MET A 97 -9.44 0.57 -18.67
CA MET A 97 -9.02 1.10 -17.38
C MET A 97 -9.77 0.48 -16.21
N THR A 98 -9.11 0.34 -15.10
CA THR A 98 -9.69 0.07 -13.79
C THR A 98 -9.52 1.28 -12.87
N LEU A 99 -10.45 1.44 -11.92
CA LEU A 99 -10.28 2.37 -10.80
C LEU A 99 -9.58 1.66 -9.66
N ASP A 100 -8.50 2.24 -9.18
CA ASP A 100 -7.76 1.75 -8.03
C ASP A 100 -7.75 2.82 -6.94
N HIS A 101 -7.96 2.41 -5.68
CA HIS A 101 -7.84 3.33 -4.56
C HIS A 101 -6.36 3.53 -4.23
N ILE A 102 -5.87 4.77 -4.29
CA ILE A 102 -4.49 5.14 -3.95
C ILE A 102 -4.16 4.61 -2.56
N ILE A 103 -4.97 4.96 -1.56
CA ILE A 103 -4.96 4.35 -0.23
C ILE A 103 -6.09 3.32 -0.20
N PRO A 104 -5.79 2.02 -0.02
CA PRO A 104 -6.81 0.99 0.02
C PRO A 104 -7.89 1.25 1.07
N LEU A 105 -9.15 0.95 0.75
CA LEU A 105 -10.27 1.13 1.69
C LEU A 105 -10.08 0.31 2.97
N SER A 106 -9.50 -0.89 2.86
CA SER A 106 -9.16 -1.75 4.00
C SER A 106 -8.10 -1.15 4.93
N MET A 107 -7.38 -0.14 4.45
CA MET A 107 -6.33 0.58 5.19
C MET A 107 -6.76 1.99 5.60
N GLY A 108 -8.06 2.27 5.60
CA GLY A 108 -8.63 3.55 6.01
C GLY A 108 -8.69 4.60 4.91
N GLY A 109 -8.47 4.22 3.65
CA GLY A 109 -8.71 5.09 2.50
C GLY A 109 -10.18 5.47 2.38
N GLU A 110 -10.45 6.66 1.85
CA GLU A 110 -11.81 7.11 1.58
C GLU A 110 -12.27 6.63 0.21
N ASP A 111 -13.58 6.35 0.08
CA ASP A 111 -14.20 6.05 -1.21
C ASP A 111 -14.63 7.36 -1.88
N SER A 112 -13.64 8.12 -2.33
CA SER A 112 -13.77 9.43 -2.96
C SER A 112 -12.95 9.51 -4.25
N MET A 113 -13.31 10.44 -5.15
CA MET A 113 -12.60 10.63 -6.44
C MET A 113 -11.13 11.06 -6.24
N GLU A 114 -10.83 11.74 -5.13
CA GLU A 114 -9.49 12.20 -4.77
C GLU A 114 -8.57 11.03 -4.42
N ASN A 115 -9.14 9.96 -3.87
CA ASN A 115 -8.42 8.73 -3.53
C ASN A 115 -8.44 7.69 -4.66
N LEU A 116 -8.92 8.05 -5.86
CA LEU A 116 -8.95 7.16 -7.02
C LEU A 116 -7.91 7.53 -8.06
N GLN A 117 -7.35 6.51 -8.69
CA GLN A 117 -6.42 6.61 -9.82
C GLN A 117 -6.77 5.62 -10.92
N THR A 118 -6.37 5.98 -12.15
CA THR A 118 -6.46 5.09 -13.30
C THR A 118 -5.37 4.04 -13.22
N ALA A 119 -5.73 2.76 -13.30
CA ALA A 119 -4.76 1.66 -13.33
C ALA A 119 -5.13 0.64 -14.40
N CYS A 120 -4.13 -0.03 -14.99
CA CYS A 120 -4.38 -1.24 -15.76
C CYS A 120 -4.73 -2.38 -14.81
N TYR A 121 -5.46 -3.36 -15.32
CA TYR A 121 -5.89 -4.53 -14.53
C TYR A 121 -4.71 -5.22 -13.83
N ALA A 122 -3.60 -5.45 -14.53
CA ALA A 122 -2.43 -6.12 -13.97
C ALA A 122 -1.81 -5.35 -12.79
N CYS A 123 -1.64 -4.02 -12.93
CA CYS A 123 -1.09 -3.20 -11.86
C CYS A 123 -2.04 -3.09 -10.67
N ASN A 124 -3.34 -2.97 -10.91
CA ASN A 124 -4.35 -2.93 -9.87
C ASN A 124 -4.35 -4.25 -9.05
N GLN A 125 -4.30 -5.40 -9.73
CA GLN A 125 -4.17 -6.70 -9.04
C GLN A 125 -2.84 -6.84 -8.29
N PHE A 126 -1.73 -6.38 -8.86
CA PHE A 126 -0.41 -6.45 -8.22
C PHE A 126 -0.30 -5.54 -7.01
N LYS A 127 -0.82 -4.32 -7.09
CA LYS A 127 -0.86 -3.38 -5.96
C LYS A 127 -1.78 -3.91 -4.85
N SER A 128 -2.99 -4.39 -5.22
CA SER A 128 -3.97 -4.91 -4.24
C SER A 128 -4.15 -3.95 -3.05
N ASN A 129 -4.06 -4.46 -1.82
CA ASN A 129 -4.19 -3.69 -0.57
C ASN A 129 -2.82 -3.25 -0.01
N ILE A 130 -1.94 -2.72 -0.86
CA ILE A 130 -0.61 -2.24 -0.46
C ILE A 130 -0.62 -0.71 -0.48
N LEU A 131 -0.06 -0.08 0.55
CA LEU A 131 0.13 1.37 0.58
C LEU A 131 1.16 1.81 -0.49
N PRO A 132 1.08 3.05 -1.01
CA PRO A 132 1.97 3.51 -2.08
C PRO A 132 3.46 3.35 -1.75
N ASP A 133 3.88 3.72 -0.56
CA ASP A 133 5.30 3.61 -0.13
C ASP A 133 5.75 2.15 -0.04
N ASP A 134 4.94 1.29 0.59
CA ASP A 134 5.22 -0.16 0.69
C ASP A 134 5.22 -0.83 -0.70
N PHE A 135 4.43 -0.31 -1.65
CA PHE A 135 4.38 -0.79 -3.03
C PHE A 135 5.67 -0.48 -3.78
N MET A 136 6.20 0.75 -3.64
CA MET A 136 7.49 1.14 -4.24
C MET A 136 8.64 0.32 -3.66
N ASP A 137 8.70 0.16 -2.34
CA ASP A 137 9.68 -0.70 -1.66
C ASP A 137 9.64 -2.14 -2.18
N ARG A 138 8.44 -2.67 -2.41
CA ARG A 138 8.25 -4.02 -2.95
C ARG A 138 8.74 -4.14 -4.38
N ILE A 139 8.46 -3.15 -5.24
CA ILE A 139 8.94 -3.11 -6.62
C ILE A 139 10.48 -3.09 -6.63
N ILE A 140 11.10 -2.24 -5.83
CA ILE A 140 12.55 -2.12 -5.72
C ILE A 140 13.16 -3.47 -5.31
N LYS A 141 12.65 -4.10 -4.26
CA LYS A 141 13.14 -5.41 -3.80
C LYS A 141 13.00 -6.51 -4.85
N ILE A 142 11.87 -6.55 -5.58
CA ILE A 142 11.67 -7.49 -6.68
C ILE A 142 12.64 -7.21 -7.81
N PHE A 143 12.84 -5.95 -8.19
CA PHE A 143 13.76 -5.55 -9.23
C PHE A 143 15.19 -5.97 -8.89
N LEU A 144 15.68 -5.62 -7.69
CA LEU A 144 17.02 -5.97 -7.21
C LEU A 144 17.24 -7.49 -7.25
N TYR A 145 16.35 -8.26 -6.66
CA TYR A 145 16.45 -9.71 -6.62
C TYR A 145 16.44 -10.35 -8.01
N GLN A 146 15.54 -9.89 -8.91
CA GLN A 146 15.43 -10.47 -10.25
C GLN A 146 16.60 -10.08 -11.15
N THR A 147 17.12 -8.87 -11.01
CA THR A 147 18.29 -8.43 -11.79
C THR A 147 19.57 -9.12 -11.32
N GLU A 148 19.78 -9.30 -10.02
CA GLU A 148 20.88 -10.08 -9.49
C GLU A 148 20.87 -11.51 -10.04
N LYS A 149 19.73 -12.18 -9.98
CA LYS A 149 19.59 -13.57 -10.41
C LYS A 149 19.72 -13.78 -11.91
N LYS A 150 19.12 -12.90 -12.73
CA LYS A 150 19.03 -13.11 -14.19
C LYS A 150 20.08 -12.37 -14.99
N CYS A 151 20.63 -11.31 -14.45
CA CYS A 151 21.45 -10.35 -15.20
C CYS A 151 22.84 -10.17 -14.60
N SER A 152 23.32 -11.13 -13.82
CA SER A 152 24.62 -11.09 -13.15
C SER A 152 25.81 -10.83 -14.10
N LYS A 153 25.67 -11.18 -15.38
CA LYS A 153 26.69 -10.99 -16.43
C LYS A 153 26.55 -9.67 -17.22
N ASP A 154 25.41 -8.97 -17.09
CA ASP A 154 25.17 -7.72 -17.81
C ASP A 154 25.71 -6.53 -17.01
N MET A 155 26.79 -5.90 -17.54
CA MET A 155 27.45 -4.78 -16.87
C MET A 155 26.55 -3.55 -16.70
N LYS A 156 25.65 -3.27 -17.65
CA LYS A 156 24.71 -2.13 -17.56
C LYS A 156 23.71 -2.33 -16.43
N LEU A 157 23.15 -3.54 -16.32
CA LEU A 157 22.21 -3.87 -15.24
C LEU A 157 22.87 -3.93 -13.87
N ARG A 158 24.16 -4.33 -13.79
CA ARG A 158 24.94 -4.25 -12.55
C ARG A 158 25.16 -2.80 -12.08
N ILE A 159 25.36 -1.86 -12.99
CA ILE A 159 25.48 -0.44 -12.65
C ILE A 159 24.13 0.08 -12.14
N ILE A 160 23.02 -0.21 -12.83
CA ILE A 160 21.67 0.18 -12.41
C ILE A 160 21.33 -0.43 -11.04
N HIS A 161 21.65 -1.70 -10.81
CA HIS A 161 21.45 -2.37 -9.54
C HIS A 161 22.16 -1.62 -8.39
N LYS A 162 23.44 -1.29 -8.56
CA LYS A 162 24.20 -0.53 -7.57
C LYS A 162 23.64 0.87 -7.29
N LEU A 163 23.11 1.54 -8.33
CA LEU A 163 22.49 2.86 -8.16
C LEU A 163 21.18 2.78 -7.38
N VAL A 164 20.40 1.73 -7.59
CA VAL A 164 19.12 1.52 -6.88
C VAL A 164 19.34 1.04 -5.43
N GLU A 165 20.44 0.32 -5.13
CA GLU A 165 20.78 -0.08 -3.74
C GLU A 165 21.10 1.11 -2.82
N VAL A 166 21.44 2.26 -3.37
CA VAL A 166 21.83 3.47 -2.61
C VAL A 166 20.64 4.42 -2.38
N LEU A 167 19.49 4.18 -3.03
CA LEU A 167 18.24 4.93 -2.84
C LEU A 167 17.43 4.39 -1.66
#